data_7efd844370f852852234a75682951376
#
_entry.id   7efd844370f852852234a75682951376
#
_cell.length_a   1.000
_cell.length_b   1.000
_cell.length_c   1.000
_cell.angle_alpha   90.00
_cell.angle_beta   90.00
_cell.angle_gamma   90.00
#
_symmetry.space_group_name_H-M   'P 1'
#
loop_
_entity.id
_entity.type
_entity.pdbx_description
1 polymer ?
#
loop_
_entity_poly.entity_id
_entity_poly.type
_entity_poly.pdbx_seq_one_letter_code
_entity_poly.pdbx_strand_id
1 'polypeptide(L)'
;DGFEVEPNPYVTDPNNIDTDGDRLTDAEEIGNQNNQTDPTKEDTDGGGTSDSVEIALGLDPLNPTDDESGGGGGTKIAINFNSDRGTDAELGPDEIAGFPEVAQLNWNNSDGGANAQGGANGSQADIISPVSGVIVDDTGGDSGVTVDWTSNGTWNTNNSFESPDAKLMNGYIDNIGGGGFATVDFQGIPYSSYDVYVYFGSDGNGRTGAVESTTAGQIFSYTTDSQKGGFDPEIDYVLTEDETDSYPPANYCVFKEQSGSDFSVQINRGSSNSGIHGIQIVNLGPGTPFEMTEILYNNETDEFTLIWNSKPNQIYALYVSENLEEWDFDLDDSILSDGDTTIYGPFENPMPSSKQLFFRAQETDEE
;
A
#
# COMPACT_ATOMS: atom_id res chain seq x y z
N ASP A 1 -28.59 23.66 -1.83
CA ASP A 1 -27.43 24.50 -1.82
C ASP A 1 -27.79 25.73 -0.99
N GLY A 2 -27.06 26.11 -0.04
CA GLY A 2 -27.32 27.18 0.90
C GLY A 2 -26.06 27.95 1.24
N PHE A 3 -25.06 27.84 0.39
CA PHE A 3 -23.70 28.38 0.65
C PHE A 3 -23.26 29.45 -0.37
N GLU A 4 -24.14 30.07 -1.09
CA GLU A 4 -23.82 31.34 -1.73
C GLU A 4 -23.81 32.49 -0.70
N VAL A 5 -22.82 32.45 0.20
CA VAL A 5 -22.55 33.59 1.09
C VAL A 5 -21.27 34.25 0.61
N GLU A 6 -21.47 35.41 -0.05
CA GLU A 6 -20.40 36.28 -0.50
C GLU A 6 -19.31 36.49 0.58
N PRO A 7 -18.01 36.43 0.20
CA PRO A 7 -17.59 36.37 -1.21
C PRO A 7 -16.94 35.00 -1.56
N ASN A 8 -17.70 34.11 -2.20
CA ASN A 8 -17.11 32.98 -2.90
C ASN A 8 -16.41 33.52 -4.15
N PRO A 9 -15.08 33.38 -4.29
CA PRO A 9 -14.38 33.84 -5.49
C PRO A 9 -14.64 32.97 -6.71
N TYR A 10 -15.28 31.81 -6.53
CA TYR A 10 -15.51 30.81 -7.56
C TYR A 10 -16.94 30.84 -8.09
N VAL A 11 -17.10 30.53 -9.37
CA VAL A 11 -18.44 30.45 -10.02
C VAL A 11 -18.76 28.97 -10.19
N THR A 12 -19.37 28.38 -9.17
CA THR A 12 -19.79 26.97 -9.18
C THR A 12 -21.18 26.79 -9.84
N ASP A 13 -21.51 25.56 -10.26
CA ASP A 13 -22.83 25.22 -10.81
C ASP A 13 -23.82 24.91 -9.66
N PRO A 14 -24.84 25.75 -9.41
CA PRO A 14 -25.77 25.55 -8.31
C PRO A 14 -26.67 24.30 -8.45
N ASN A 15 -26.64 23.63 -9.58
CA ASN A 15 -27.34 22.37 -9.81
C ASN A 15 -26.42 21.13 -9.73
N ASN A 16 -25.12 21.34 -9.56
CA ASN A 16 -24.15 20.30 -9.35
C ASN A 16 -23.51 20.49 -7.97
N ILE A 17 -23.44 19.46 -7.18
CA ILE A 17 -22.86 19.50 -5.83
C ILE A 17 -21.31 19.47 -5.87
N ASP A 18 -20.77 19.05 -6.98
CA ASP A 18 -19.36 18.87 -7.31
C ASP A 18 -19.20 19.43 -8.73
N THR A 19 -18.72 20.68 -8.84
CA THR A 19 -18.76 21.43 -10.10
C THR A 19 -17.76 20.94 -11.13
N ASP A 20 -16.58 20.55 -10.73
CA ASP A 20 -15.49 20.10 -11.64
C ASP A 20 -15.37 18.57 -11.76
N GLY A 21 -16.01 17.82 -10.86
CA GLY A 21 -16.13 16.37 -10.97
C GLY A 21 -14.98 15.60 -10.34
N ASP A 22 -14.20 16.25 -9.49
CA ASP A 22 -13.06 15.63 -8.81
C ASP A 22 -13.45 14.77 -7.61
N ARG A 23 -14.72 14.83 -7.14
CA ARG A 23 -15.35 14.11 -6.02
C ARG A 23 -15.27 14.81 -4.67
N LEU A 24 -14.63 15.94 -4.58
CA LEU A 24 -14.91 16.87 -3.49
C LEU A 24 -16.18 17.64 -3.84
N THR A 25 -17.00 17.90 -2.87
CA THR A 25 -18.11 18.81 -3.08
C THR A 25 -17.61 20.26 -3.01
N ASP A 26 -18.23 21.18 -3.77
CA ASP A 26 -17.89 22.60 -3.70
C ASP A 26 -17.83 23.13 -2.25
N ALA A 27 -18.64 22.55 -1.35
CA ALA A 27 -18.66 22.92 0.06
C ALA A 27 -17.49 22.36 0.85
N GLU A 28 -16.98 21.18 0.52
CA GLU A 28 -15.79 20.58 1.13
C GLU A 28 -14.55 21.35 0.73
N GLU A 29 -14.43 21.76 -0.51
CA GLU A 29 -13.31 22.53 -1.03
C GLU A 29 -13.23 23.94 -0.42
N ILE A 30 -14.35 24.65 -0.40
CA ILE A 30 -14.42 26.00 0.18
C ILE A 30 -14.35 25.98 1.71
N GLY A 31 -14.89 24.93 2.33
CA GLY A 31 -15.01 24.78 3.79
C GLY A 31 -13.78 24.25 4.51
N ASN A 32 -12.86 23.66 3.81
CA ASN A 32 -11.66 23.06 4.40
C ASN A 32 -10.64 24.14 4.79
N GLN A 33 -10.44 24.34 6.11
CA GLN A 33 -9.56 25.40 6.62
C GLN A 33 -8.07 25.10 6.42
N ASN A 34 -7.70 23.88 6.06
CA ASN A 34 -6.31 23.47 5.90
C ASN A 34 -5.88 23.36 4.44
N ASN A 35 -6.80 23.01 3.53
CA ASN A 35 -6.52 22.82 2.10
C ASN A 35 -7.72 23.36 1.31
N GLN A 36 -7.81 24.67 1.11
CA GLN A 36 -8.85 25.26 0.26
C GLN A 36 -8.46 25.07 -1.20
N THR A 37 -9.22 24.23 -1.91
CA THR A 37 -9.09 23.98 -3.34
C THR A 37 -10.02 24.86 -4.16
N ASP A 38 -9.88 24.85 -5.46
CA ASP A 38 -10.69 25.63 -6.42
C ASP A 38 -11.82 24.76 -6.98
N PRO A 39 -13.06 24.85 -6.51
CA PRO A 39 -14.16 23.95 -6.87
C PRO A 39 -14.59 24.04 -8.34
N THR A 40 -13.81 24.66 -9.18
CA THR A 40 -13.98 24.73 -10.63
C THR A 40 -12.83 24.10 -11.39
N LYS A 41 -11.90 23.47 -10.65
CA LYS A 41 -10.72 22.80 -11.21
C LYS A 41 -10.47 21.48 -10.51
N GLU A 42 -10.61 20.42 -11.23
CA GLU A 42 -10.30 19.06 -10.79
C GLU A 42 -8.90 18.90 -10.14
N ASP A 43 -7.96 19.78 -10.52
CA ASP A 43 -6.57 19.86 -10.10
C ASP A 43 -6.23 21.36 -9.90
N THR A 44 -6.20 21.80 -8.65
CA THR A 44 -6.11 23.23 -8.31
C THR A 44 -4.77 23.84 -8.69
N ASP A 45 -3.69 23.13 -8.47
CA ASP A 45 -2.33 23.64 -8.67
C ASP A 45 -1.71 23.27 -10.02
N GLY A 46 -2.30 22.31 -10.74
CA GLY A 46 -1.86 21.89 -12.07
C GLY A 46 -0.69 20.91 -12.05
N GLY A 47 -0.47 20.22 -10.93
CA GLY A 47 0.59 19.22 -10.76
C GLY A 47 0.35 17.91 -11.50
N GLY A 48 -0.91 17.59 -11.77
CA GLY A 48 -1.35 16.41 -12.53
C GLY A 48 -2.09 15.38 -11.71
N THR A 49 -2.26 15.61 -10.42
CA THR A 49 -3.09 14.81 -9.51
C THR A 49 -4.33 15.63 -9.14
N SER A 50 -5.50 15.02 -9.03
CA SER A 50 -6.70 15.76 -8.64
C SER A 50 -6.73 16.05 -7.13
N ASP A 51 -7.36 17.16 -6.73
CA ASP A 51 -7.41 17.63 -5.34
C ASP A 51 -7.92 16.55 -4.37
N SER A 52 -8.96 15.82 -4.75
CA SER A 52 -9.50 14.72 -3.94
C SER A 52 -8.50 13.58 -3.75
N VAL A 53 -7.72 13.27 -4.77
CA VAL A 53 -6.68 12.23 -4.73
C VAL A 53 -5.53 12.70 -3.85
N GLU A 54 -5.10 13.96 -3.96
CA GLU A 54 -4.04 14.52 -3.13
C GLU A 54 -4.41 14.52 -1.64
N ILE A 55 -5.64 14.94 -1.31
CA ILE A 55 -6.15 14.87 0.06
C ILE A 55 -6.17 13.43 0.58
N ALA A 56 -6.61 12.49 -0.24
CA ALA A 56 -6.64 11.06 0.13
C ALA A 56 -5.23 10.47 0.33
N LEU A 57 -4.24 11.00 -0.38
CA LEU A 57 -2.83 10.60 -0.28
C LEU A 57 -2.04 11.39 0.77
N GLY A 58 -2.65 12.42 1.37
CA GLY A 58 -1.97 13.31 2.31
C GLY A 58 -0.97 14.27 1.65
N LEU A 59 -1.11 14.49 0.34
CA LEU A 59 -0.39 15.50 -0.43
C LEU A 59 -1.04 16.89 -0.20
N ASP A 60 -0.39 17.95 -0.65
CA ASP A 60 -0.88 19.33 -0.55
C ASP A 60 -1.48 19.78 -1.89
N PRO A 61 -2.82 19.85 -2.06
CA PRO A 61 -3.48 20.21 -3.31
C PRO A 61 -3.15 21.61 -3.86
N LEU A 62 -2.23 22.30 -3.20
CA LEU A 62 -1.74 23.63 -3.59
C LEU A 62 -0.25 23.64 -3.93
N ASN A 63 0.39 22.46 -3.98
CA ASN A 63 1.82 22.33 -4.20
C ASN A 63 2.15 21.37 -5.37
N PRO A 64 2.21 21.82 -6.62
CA PRO A 64 2.39 20.98 -7.80
C PRO A 64 3.70 20.18 -7.83
N THR A 65 4.54 20.29 -6.80
CA THR A 65 5.82 19.59 -6.77
C THR A 65 5.78 18.31 -5.95
N ASP A 66 4.75 18.07 -5.14
CA ASP A 66 4.56 16.81 -4.44
C ASP A 66 3.75 15.80 -5.25
N ASP A 67 3.07 16.22 -6.30
CA ASP A 67 2.49 15.36 -7.34
C ASP A 67 3.56 14.58 -8.11
N GLU A 68 4.75 15.17 -8.27
CA GLU A 68 5.87 14.57 -8.99
C GLU A 68 6.60 13.45 -8.21
N SER A 69 6.08 13.00 -7.09
CA SER A 69 6.70 11.93 -6.29
C SER A 69 6.60 10.54 -6.93
N GLY A 70 6.75 10.48 -8.26
CA GLY A 70 6.89 9.25 -9.02
C GLY A 70 6.36 9.40 -10.43
N GLY A 71 7.21 9.38 -11.42
CA GLY A 71 6.90 9.51 -12.84
C GLY A 71 5.59 8.88 -13.27
N GLY A 72 4.65 9.73 -13.56
CA GLY A 72 3.38 9.47 -14.25
C GLY A 72 2.55 8.40 -13.58
N GLY A 73 1.76 8.74 -12.56
CA GLY A 73 0.79 7.77 -12.17
C GLY A 73 0.56 7.64 -10.67
N GLY A 74 -0.32 6.78 -10.36
CA GLY A 74 -0.80 6.45 -9.06
C GLY A 74 0.24 5.85 -8.12
N THR A 75 -0.14 5.80 -6.88
CA THR A 75 0.68 5.27 -5.80
C THR A 75 0.33 3.82 -5.47
N LYS A 76 -0.72 3.27 -6.09
CA LYS A 76 -1.22 1.92 -5.78
C LYS A 76 -1.57 1.16 -7.05
N ILE A 77 -1.37 -0.13 -7.03
CA ILE A 77 -1.76 -1.05 -8.10
C ILE A 77 -2.50 -2.21 -7.45
N ALA A 78 -3.69 -2.55 -7.94
CA ALA A 78 -4.44 -3.63 -7.34
C ALA A 78 -5.15 -4.51 -8.37
N ILE A 79 -5.31 -5.79 -8.04
CA ILE A 79 -6.03 -6.79 -8.83
C ILE A 79 -7.11 -7.43 -8.00
N ASN A 80 -8.32 -7.48 -8.55
CA ASN A 80 -9.46 -8.23 -8.07
C ASN A 80 -9.63 -9.51 -8.90
N PHE A 81 -9.54 -10.65 -8.26
CA PHE A 81 -9.73 -11.95 -8.91
C PHE A 81 -11.21 -12.35 -8.91
N ASN A 82 -11.87 -12.13 -10.02
CA ASN A 82 -13.23 -12.56 -10.22
C ASN A 82 -13.35 -14.09 -10.35
N SER A 83 -14.57 -14.60 -10.21
CA SER A 83 -14.89 -15.98 -10.57
C SER A 83 -15.96 -16.02 -11.64
N ASP A 84 -15.91 -17.01 -12.52
CA ASP A 84 -16.91 -17.28 -13.58
C ASP A 84 -18.27 -17.76 -13.05
N ARG A 85 -18.42 -17.85 -11.73
CA ARG A 85 -19.62 -18.40 -11.10
C ARG A 85 -20.72 -17.38 -10.84
N GLY A 86 -20.92 -16.53 -11.83
CA GLY A 86 -22.27 -16.06 -12.10
C GLY A 86 -22.71 -14.85 -11.35
N THR A 87 -21.85 -13.90 -11.02
CA THR A 87 -22.30 -12.57 -10.67
C THR A 87 -21.14 -11.60 -10.81
N ASP A 88 -21.44 -10.48 -11.39
CA ASP A 88 -20.54 -9.37 -11.63
C ASP A 88 -19.98 -8.82 -10.33
N ALA A 89 -18.88 -9.43 -9.84
CA ALA A 89 -18.12 -8.91 -8.71
C ALA A 89 -16.99 -7.97 -9.20
N GLU A 90 -17.16 -7.42 -10.39
CA GLU A 90 -16.25 -6.40 -10.90
C GLU A 90 -16.39 -5.14 -10.07
N LEU A 91 -15.25 -4.59 -9.68
CA LEU A 91 -15.16 -3.27 -9.09
C LEU A 91 -15.18 -2.24 -10.23
N GLY A 92 -16.13 -1.31 -10.17
CA GLY A 92 -16.15 -0.17 -11.07
C GLY A 92 -14.95 0.76 -10.84
N PRO A 93 -14.59 1.58 -11.81
CA PRO A 93 -13.46 2.52 -11.66
C PRO A 93 -13.66 3.53 -10.52
N ASP A 94 -14.92 3.82 -10.19
CA ASP A 94 -15.30 4.77 -9.13
C ASP A 94 -15.57 4.10 -7.78
N GLU A 95 -15.38 2.79 -7.68
CA GLU A 95 -15.61 2.03 -6.45
C GLU A 95 -14.29 1.89 -5.66
N ILE A 96 -14.30 2.38 -4.43
CA ILE A 96 -13.17 2.29 -3.50
C ILE A 96 -13.28 0.96 -2.75
N ALA A 97 -12.23 0.15 -2.77
CA ALA A 97 -12.14 -1.10 -2.02
C ALA A 97 -10.74 -1.34 -1.50
N GLY A 98 -10.63 -2.26 -0.53
CA GLY A 98 -9.39 -2.63 0.15
C GLY A 98 -9.38 -2.19 1.61
N PHE A 99 -8.37 -2.61 2.35
CA PHE A 99 -8.21 -2.21 3.75
C PHE A 99 -8.27 -0.67 3.89
N PRO A 100 -9.05 -0.11 4.81
CA PRO A 100 -9.41 1.32 4.80
C PRO A 100 -8.25 2.30 4.68
N GLU A 101 -7.10 2.01 5.32
CA GLU A 101 -5.93 2.91 5.29
C GLU A 101 -5.23 2.95 3.93
N VAL A 102 -5.49 1.97 3.06
CA VAL A 102 -4.87 1.84 1.75
C VAL A 102 -5.88 1.62 0.63
N ALA A 103 -7.17 1.78 0.92
CA ALA A 103 -8.24 1.58 -0.04
C ALA A 103 -7.99 2.42 -1.31
N GLN A 104 -8.38 1.89 -2.47
CA GLN A 104 -8.12 2.55 -3.75
C GLN A 104 -9.27 2.39 -4.75
N LEU A 105 -9.21 3.21 -5.77
CA LEU A 105 -9.99 3.17 -6.99
C LEU A 105 -9.34 2.26 -8.04
N ASN A 106 -9.98 2.11 -9.18
CA ASN A 106 -9.42 1.52 -10.40
C ASN A 106 -8.80 0.11 -10.18
N TRP A 107 -9.48 -0.74 -9.42
CA TRP A 107 -9.09 -2.14 -9.30
C TRP A 107 -9.12 -2.86 -10.65
N ASN A 108 -8.04 -3.53 -11.00
CA ASN A 108 -7.95 -4.33 -12.22
C ASN A 108 -8.70 -5.65 -12.02
N ASN A 109 -9.78 -5.85 -12.76
CA ASN A 109 -10.61 -7.05 -12.64
C ASN A 109 -10.17 -8.12 -13.63
N SER A 110 -9.93 -9.34 -13.13
CA SER A 110 -9.74 -10.50 -14.00
C SER A 110 -11.06 -11.00 -14.58
N ASP A 111 -11.02 -11.72 -15.69
CA ASP A 111 -12.21 -12.30 -16.36
C ASP A 111 -12.83 -13.48 -15.60
N GLY A 112 -12.28 -13.87 -14.45
CA GLY A 112 -12.72 -14.99 -13.65
C GLY A 112 -12.25 -16.36 -14.15
N GLY A 113 -11.66 -16.43 -15.32
CA GLY A 113 -11.15 -17.66 -15.93
C GLY A 113 -12.21 -18.74 -16.18
N ALA A 114 -12.33 -19.21 -17.37
CA ALA A 114 -13.46 -20.02 -17.86
C ALA A 114 -13.61 -21.43 -17.24
N ASN A 115 -12.91 -21.80 -16.15
CA ASN A 115 -13.03 -23.16 -15.62
C ASN A 115 -12.77 -23.30 -14.13
N ALA A 116 -13.83 -23.39 -13.41
CA ALA A 116 -13.85 -23.67 -11.99
C ALA A 116 -13.24 -25.03 -11.56
N GLN A 117 -12.75 -25.87 -12.43
CA GLN A 117 -12.25 -27.19 -12.07
C GLN A 117 -11.11 -27.74 -12.95
N GLY A 118 -10.41 -26.91 -13.68
CA GLY A 118 -9.40 -27.41 -14.63
C GLY A 118 -8.11 -26.58 -14.76
N GLY A 119 -7.82 -25.75 -13.78
CA GLY A 119 -6.72 -24.80 -13.82
C GLY A 119 -7.20 -23.46 -14.40
N ALA A 120 -7.23 -22.44 -13.58
CA ALA A 120 -7.49 -21.07 -14.01
C ALA A 120 -6.16 -20.35 -14.07
N ASN A 121 -5.41 -20.61 -15.14
CA ASN A 121 -4.21 -19.82 -15.44
C ASN A 121 -4.65 -18.59 -16.20
N GLY A 122 -4.09 -17.46 -15.85
CA GLY A 122 -4.34 -16.19 -16.50
C GLY A 122 -3.10 -15.31 -16.51
N SER A 123 -3.22 -14.25 -17.24
CA SER A 123 -2.18 -13.24 -17.40
C SER A 123 -2.81 -11.87 -17.52
N GLN A 124 -1.99 -10.84 -17.66
CA GLN A 124 -2.47 -9.50 -17.96
C GLN A 124 -3.51 -9.44 -19.10
N ALA A 125 -3.41 -10.34 -20.10
CA ALA A 125 -4.37 -10.38 -21.22
C ALA A 125 -5.81 -10.75 -20.78
N ASP A 126 -5.95 -11.34 -19.60
CA ASP A 126 -7.24 -11.77 -19.02
C ASP A 126 -7.79 -10.71 -18.04
N ILE A 127 -7.18 -9.54 -17.95
CA ILE A 127 -7.75 -8.35 -17.27
C ILE A 127 -8.80 -7.75 -18.22
N ILE A 128 -10.01 -7.53 -17.70
CA ILE A 128 -11.15 -7.08 -18.49
C ILE A 128 -11.50 -5.60 -18.25
N SER A 129 -11.22 -5.09 -17.07
CA SER A 129 -11.51 -3.70 -16.69
C SER A 129 -10.55 -3.19 -15.60
N PRO A 130 -10.39 -1.89 -15.38
CA PRO A 130 -10.95 -0.76 -16.14
C PRO A 130 -10.49 -0.70 -17.59
N VAL A 131 -9.26 -1.16 -17.91
CA VAL A 131 -8.71 -1.21 -19.28
C VAL A 131 -8.32 -2.63 -19.63
N SER A 132 -8.96 -3.21 -20.65
CA SER A 132 -8.70 -4.58 -21.05
C SER A 132 -7.25 -4.80 -21.46
N GLY A 133 -6.61 -5.79 -20.86
CA GLY A 133 -5.23 -6.18 -21.13
C GLY A 133 -4.17 -5.22 -20.62
N VAL A 134 -4.53 -4.28 -19.76
CA VAL A 134 -3.62 -3.32 -19.14
C VAL A 134 -3.82 -3.33 -17.63
N ILE A 135 -2.72 -3.33 -16.88
CA ILE A 135 -2.75 -3.09 -15.44
C ILE A 135 -2.66 -1.59 -15.22
N VAL A 136 -3.75 -0.99 -14.76
CA VAL A 136 -3.78 0.42 -14.39
C VAL A 136 -3.47 0.60 -12.91
N ASP A 137 -3.00 1.77 -12.55
CA ASP A 137 -2.83 2.22 -11.17
C ASP A 137 -4.12 2.85 -10.60
N ASP A 138 -4.08 3.37 -9.40
CA ASP A 138 -5.23 3.95 -8.69
C ASP A 138 -5.75 5.25 -9.33
N THR A 139 -4.98 5.91 -10.20
CA THR A 139 -5.44 7.04 -11.03
C THR A 139 -6.09 6.61 -12.34
N GLY A 140 -5.98 5.33 -12.71
CA GLY A 140 -6.43 4.79 -13.98
C GLY A 140 -5.41 4.87 -15.11
N GLY A 141 -4.19 5.32 -14.82
CA GLY A 141 -3.06 5.33 -15.76
C GLY A 141 -2.43 3.94 -15.94
N ASP A 142 -1.76 3.72 -17.09
CA ASP A 142 -1.01 2.49 -17.32
C ASP A 142 0.19 2.40 -16.38
N SER A 143 0.18 1.43 -15.47
CA SER A 143 1.25 1.24 -14.48
C SER A 143 2.55 0.68 -15.05
N GLY A 144 2.52 0.12 -16.25
CA GLY A 144 3.63 -0.63 -16.83
C GLY A 144 3.88 -2.00 -16.21
N VAL A 145 3.10 -2.38 -15.18
CA VAL A 145 3.20 -3.69 -14.50
C VAL A 145 2.56 -4.77 -15.34
N THR A 146 3.17 -5.95 -15.33
CA THR A 146 2.56 -7.17 -15.88
C THR A 146 2.29 -8.17 -14.77
N VAL A 147 1.29 -9.03 -14.96
CA VAL A 147 0.90 -10.06 -14.02
C VAL A 147 0.60 -11.36 -14.72
N ASP A 148 1.05 -12.45 -14.12
CA ASP A 148 0.64 -13.81 -14.47
C ASP A 148 0.14 -14.53 -13.22
N TRP A 149 -0.85 -15.44 -13.36
CA TRP A 149 -1.27 -16.28 -12.25
C TRP A 149 -1.55 -17.70 -12.68
N THR A 150 -1.41 -18.61 -11.73
CA THR A 150 -1.80 -20.00 -11.88
C THR A 150 -2.65 -20.41 -10.69
N SER A 151 -3.69 -21.19 -10.92
CA SER A 151 -4.49 -21.75 -9.85
C SER A 151 -5.16 -23.07 -10.28
N ASN A 152 -5.69 -23.80 -9.32
CA ASN A 152 -6.45 -25.01 -9.59
C ASN A 152 -7.89 -24.72 -10.05
N GLY A 153 -8.34 -23.49 -9.95
CA GLY A 153 -9.66 -23.05 -10.38
C GLY A 153 -10.03 -21.68 -9.81
N THR A 154 -11.27 -21.29 -10.01
CA THR A 154 -11.86 -20.11 -9.41
C THR A 154 -13.11 -20.46 -8.63
N TRP A 155 -13.43 -19.69 -7.60
CA TRP A 155 -14.62 -19.85 -6.80
C TRP A 155 -15.10 -18.52 -6.22
N ASN A 156 -16.24 -18.52 -5.51
CA ASN A 156 -16.75 -17.34 -4.84
C ASN A 156 -17.31 -17.64 -3.44
N THR A 157 -17.36 -16.62 -2.59
CA THR A 157 -17.91 -16.69 -1.24
C THR A 157 -19.43 -16.61 -1.21
N ASN A 158 -20.08 -16.21 -2.31
CA ASN A 158 -21.48 -15.82 -2.38
C ASN A 158 -21.84 -14.65 -1.44
N ASN A 159 -20.96 -13.69 -1.28
CA ASN A 159 -21.27 -12.46 -0.60
C ASN A 159 -22.34 -11.65 -1.35
N SER A 160 -23.02 -10.75 -0.64
CA SER A 160 -23.82 -9.72 -1.29
C SER A 160 -22.88 -8.72 -2.00
N PHE A 161 -23.36 -8.09 -3.06
CA PHE A 161 -22.62 -7.08 -3.82
C PHE A 161 -22.99 -5.66 -3.36
N GLU A 162 -23.35 -5.49 -2.09
CA GLU A 162 -23.89 -4.23 -1.56
C GLU A 162 -22.80 -3.21 -1.27
N SER A 163 -21.51 -3.63 -1.20
CA SER A 163 -20.37 -2.73 -1.05
C SER A 163 -19.23 -3.15 -1.97
N PRO A 164 -18.32 -2.21 -2.31
CA PRO A 164 -17.13 -2.53 -3.08
C PRO A 164 -16.25 -3.59 -2.42
N ASP A 165 -16.09 -3.56 -1.10
CA ASP A 165 -15.32 -4.55 -0.36
C ASP A 165 -15.99 -5.94 -0.37
N ALA A 166 -17.31 -5.99 -0.34
CA ALA A 166 -18.02 -7.26 -0.50
C ALA A 166 -17.84 -7.86 -1.92
N LYS A 167 -17.67 -7.01 -2.94
CA LYS A 167 -17.28 -7.45 -4.29
C LYS A 167 -15.84 -7.98 -4.30
N LEU A 168 -14.88 -7.22 -3.74
CA LEU A 168 -13.49 -7.66 -3.63
C LEU A 168 -13.38 -9.01 -2.93
N MET A 169 -14.08 -9.19 -1.83
CA MET A 169 -14.03 -10.42 -1.02
C MET A 169 -15.00 -11.51 -1.52
N ASN A 170 -15.45 -11.45 -2.77
CA ASN A 170 -16.38 -12.45 -3.32
C ASN A 170 -15.71 -13.49 -4.21
N GLY A 171 -15.10 -13.11 -5.33
CA GLY A 171 -14.38 -14.01 -6.23
C GLY A 171 -12.99 -14.36 -5.71
N TYR A 172 -12.45 -15.52 -6.06
CA TYR A 172 -11.06 -15.85 -5.75
C TYR A 172 -10.47 -16.90 -6.68
N ILE A 173 -9.16 -16.82 -6.91
CA ILE A 173 -8.39 -17.92 -7.48
C ILE A 173 -8.14 -18.96 -6.40
N ASP A 174 -8.52 -20.21 -6.66
CA ASP A 174 -8.69 -21.27 -5.65
C ASP A 174 -7.55 -22.28 -5.69
N ASN A 175 -7.12 -22.75 -4.53
CA ASN A 175 -6.12 -23.79 -4.36
C ASN A 175 -6.72 -25.22 -4.34
N ILE A 176 -7.87 -25.45 -4.89
CA ILE A 176 -8.70 -26.68 -4.86
C ILE A 176 -7.98 -27.95 -4.37
N GLY A 177 -8.39 -28.42 -3.20
CA GLY A 177 -7.97 -29.72 -2.65
C GLY A 177 -6.62 -29.74 -1.94
N GLY A 178 -6.44 -30.65 -1.00
CA GLY A 178 -5.21 -30.73 -0.21
C GLY A 178 -3.95 -30.90 -1.08
N GLY A 179 -3.12 -29.86 -1.14
CA GLY A 179 -1.90 -29.80 -1.94
C GLY A 179 -2.01 -28.98 -3.23
N GLY A 180 -3.17 -28.34 -3.50
CA GLY A 180 -3.29 -27.33 -4.53
C GLY A 180 -2.64 -26.00 -4.12
N PHE A 181 -2.40 -25.14 -5.08
CA PHE A 181 -1.87 -23.80 -4.89
C PHE A 181 -2.50 -22.80 -5.85
N ALA A 182 -2.49 -21.53 -5.48
CA ALA A 182 -2.70 -20.43 -6.39
C ALA A 182 -1.48 -19.50 -6.25
N THR A 183 -0.88 -19.11 -7.37
CA THR A 183 0.30 -18.25 -7.43
C THR A 183 0.00 -17.03 -8.27
N VAL A 184 0.51 -15.88 -7.86
CA VAL A 184 0.46 -14.62 -8.60
C VAL A 184 1.85 -14.02 -8.68
N ASP A 185 2.28 -13.72 -9.89
CA ASP A 185 3.61 -13.19 -10.19
C ASP A 185 3.47 -11.81 -10.85
N PHE A 186 4.00 -10.79 -10.22
CA PHE A 186 4.09 -9.41 -10.73
C PHE A 186 5.48 -9.13 -11.27
N GLN A 187 5.57 -8.39 -12.38
CA GLN A 187 6.81 -7.92 -12.96
C GLN A 187 6.68 -6.46 -13.38
N GLY A 188 7.79 -5.72 -13.29
CA GLY A 188 7.84 -4.33 -13.69
C GLY A 188 7.23 -3.37 -12.67
N ILE A 189 7.16 -3.73 -11.39
CA ILE A 189 6.72 -2.82 -10.32
C ILE A 189 7.63 -1.59 -10.30
N PRO A 190 7.07 -0.37 -10.49
CA PRO A 190 7.88 0.84 -10.66
C PRO A 190 8.37 1.44 -9.34
N TYR A 191 7.91 0.92 -8.21
CA TYR A 191 8.16 1.49 -6.89
C TYR A 191 9.49 1.04 -6.31
N SER A 192 10.22 1.96 -5.70
CA SER A 192 11.49 1.65 -5.02
C SER A 192 11.29 0.95 -3.67
N SER A 193 10.19 1.23 -3.00
CA SER A 193 9.74 0.58 -1.77
C SER A 193 8.22 0.51 -1.77
N TYR A 194 7.66 -0.63 -1.37
CA TYR A 194 6.21 -0.84 -1.40
C TYR A 194 5.77 -1.92 -0.44
N ASP A 195 4.53 -1.84 0.02
CA ASP A 195 3.85 -2.90 0.74
C ASP A 195 2.95 -3.71 -0.19
N VAL A 196 2.81 -5.01 0.07
CA VAL A 196 1.91 -5.88 -0.67
C VAL A 196 0.85 -6.45 0.25
N TYR A 197 -0.38 -6.01 0.05
CA TYR A 197 -1.57 -6.51 0.73
C TYR A 197 -2.15 -7.68 -0.05
N VAL A 198 -2.36 -8.81 0.59
CA VAL A 198 -2.98 -9.99 -0.01
C VAL A 198 -4.27 -10.28 0.72
N TYR A 199 -5.39 -10.19 0.00
CA TYR A 199 -6.74 -10.49 0.49
C TYR A 199 -7.08 -11.93 0.14
N PHE A 200 -7.49 -12.71 1.13
CA PHE A 200 -7.76 -14.14 0.94
C PHE A 200 -8.97 -14.61 1.74
N GLY A 201 -9.51 -15.73 1.36
CA GLY A 201 -10.67 -16.30 2.05
C GLY A 201 -11.21 -17.56 1.40
N SER A 202 -12.48 -17.84 1.67
CA SER A 202 -13.14 -19.06 1.25
C SER A 202 -14.66 -18.94 1.34
N ASP A 203 -15.38 -19.83 0.66
CA ASP A 203 -16.82 -20.00 0.81
C ASP A 203 -17.25 -20.72 2.10
N GLY A 204 -16.32 -21.04 2.98
CA GLY A 204 -16.57 -21.73 4.25
C GLY A 204 -15.60 -21.37 5.36
N ASN A 205 -16.06 -21.53 6.61
CA ASN A 205 -15.28 -21.27 7.81
C ASN A 205 -14.33 -22.42 8.14
N GLY A 206 -13.29 -22.11 8.92
CA GLY A 206 -12.41 -23.09 9.54
C GLY A 206 -11.47 -23.78 8.56
N ARG A 207 -11.27 -23.22 7.37
CA ARG A 207 -10.28 -23.71 6.42
C ARG A 207 -8.94 -23.04 6.70
N THR A 208 -7.95 -23.87 6.95
CA THR A 208 -6.58 -23.40 7.22
C THR A 208 -5.79 -23.26 5.93
N GLY A 209 -4.91 -22.31 5.87
CA GLY A 209 -4.00 -22.07 4.76
C GLY A 209 -2.81 -21.23 5.16
N ALA A 210 -1.93 -20.96 4.21
CA ALA A 210 -0.86 -20.00 4.37
C ALA A 210 -0.65 -19.21 3.08
N VAL A 211 -0.38 -17.92 3.22
CA VAL A 211 0.09 -17.04 2.16
C VAL A 211 1.60 -16.93 2.29
N GLU A 212 2.31 -17.26 1.23
CA GLU A 212 3.76 -17.30 1.19
C GLU A 212 4.29 -16.43 0.06
N SER A 213 5.29 -15.62 0.32
CA SER A 213 6.06 -14.96 -0.71
C SER A 213 7.51 -15.42 -0.67
N THR A 214 7.96 -16.02 -1.76
CA THR A 214 9.37 -16.38 -1.92
C THR A 214 10.25 -15.16 -2.16
N THR A 215 9.69 -14.05 -2.64
CA THR A 215 10.38 -12.77 -2.80
C THR A 215 10.66 -12.15 -1.44
N ALA A 216 9.64 -12.09 -0.56
CA ALA A 216 9.78 -11.56 0.79
C ALA A 216 10.47 -12.54 1.76
N GLY A 217 10.50 -13.83 1.44
CA GLY A 217 11.00 -14.87 2.35
C GLY A 217 10.07 -15.12 3.56
N GLN A 218 8.81 -14.68 3.49
CA GLN A 218 7.83 -14.71 4.59
C GLN A 218 6.65 -15.61 4.26
N ILE A 219 6.02 -16.13 5.31
CA ILE A 219 4.83 -16.97 5.24
C ILE A 219 3.88 -16.63 6.39
N PHE A 220 2.60 -16.40 6.08
CA PHE A 220 1.58 -16.08 7.07
C PHE A 220 0.48 -17.13 7.08
N SER A 221 0.30 -17.81 8.20
CA SER A 221 -0.76 -18.81 8.36
C SER A 221 -2.09 -18.18 8.77
N TYR A 222 -3.19 -18.79 8.39
CA TYR A 222 -4.54 -18.31 8.69
C TYR A 222 -5.57 -19.44 8.79
N THR A 223 -6.69 -19.11 9.42
CA THR A 223 -7.94 -19.86 9.32
C THR A 223 -9.01 -18.95 8.74
N THR A 224 -9.73 -19.42 7.69
CA THR A 224 -10.80 -18.63 7.10
C THR A 224 -11.96 -18.48 8.06
N ASP A 225 -12.47 -17.26 8.19
CA ASP A 225 -13.76 -16.96 8.77
C ASP A 225 -14.72 -16.55 7.64
N SER A 226 -15.94 -17.09 7.64
CA SER A 226 -16.85 -16.93 6.50
C SER A 226 -17.39 -15.51 6.43
N GLN A 227 -17.19 -14.91 5.29
CA GLN A 227 -17.74 -13.59 4.96
C GLN A 227 -19.11 -13.66 4.27
N LYS A 228 -19.80 -14.79 4.39
CA LYS A 228 -21.14 -14.97 3.81
C LYS A 228 -22.15 -14.03 4.45
N GLY A 229 -22.81 -13.23 3.60
CA GLY A 229 -23.93 -12.38 4.00
C GLY A 229 -23.64 -10.91 4.12
N GLY A 230 -22.49 -10.46 3.75
CA GLY A 230 -22.06 -9.06 3.75
C GLY A 230 -20.63 -8.92 4.25
N PHE A 231 -20.00 -7.85 3.89
CA PHE A 231 -18.67 -7.49 4.35
C PHE A 231 -18.66 -6.00 4.72
N ASP A 232 -18.29 -5.72 5.96
CA ASP A 232 -18.17 -4.35 6.48
C ASP A 232 -16.68 -4.04 6.64
N PRO A 233 -16.10 -3.15 5.82
CA PRO A 233 -14.66 -2.87 5.85
C PRO A 233 -14.15 -2.31 7.17
N GLU A 234 -15.02 -1.71 7.98
CA GLU A 234 -14.60 -1.15 9.27
C GLU A 234 -14.31 -2.21 10.34
N ILE A 235 -14.91 -3.41 10.22
CA ILE A 235 -14.84 -4.46 11.25
C ILE A 235 -14.45 -5.84 10.72
N ASP A 236 -14.60 -6.09 9.43
CA ASP A 236 -14.45 -7.44 8.87
C ASP A 236 -13.05 -7.74 8.32
N TYR A 237 -12.19 -6.72 8.12
CA TYR A 237 -10.78 -6.98 7.78
C TYR A 237 -10.00 -7.43 9.01
N VAL A 238 -9.47 -8.65 8.95
CA VAL A 238 -8.70 -9.28 10.03
C VAL A 238 -7.31 -9.66 9.53
N LEU A 239 -6.30 -8.99 10.07
CA LEU A 239 -4.88 -9.20 9.74
C LEU A 239 -4.36 -10.50 10.34
N THR A 240 -3.50 -11.20 9.60
CA THR A 240 -2.56 -12.17 10.18
C THR A 240 -1.12 -11.73 10.00
N GLU A 241 -0.35 -11.90 11.06
CA GLU A 241 1.10 -11.80 11.11
C GLU A 241 1.71 -13.11 11.66
N ASP A 242 0.96 -14.22 11.56
CA ASP A 242 1.37 -15.50 12.17
C ASP A 242 2.31 -16.30 11.25
N GLU A 243 3.56 -16.31 11.57
CA GLU A 243 4.62 -17.10 10.94
C GLU A 243 4.86 -18.46 11.63
N THR A 244 4.04 -18.81 12.63
CA THR A 244 4.28 -19.95 13.53
C THR A 244 3.36 -21.14 13.31
N ASP A 245 2.56 -21.16 12.24
CA ASP A 245 1.54 -22.18 11.96
C ASP A 245 0.49 -22.33 13.09
N SER A 246 0.13 -21.24 13.78
CA SER A 246 -0.95 -21.24 14.78
C SER A 246 -2.34 -21.05 14.18
N TYR A 247 -2.39 -20.64 12.90
CA TYR A 247 -3.61 -20.51 12.09
C TYR A 247 -4.70 -19.63 12.72
N PRO A 248 -4.44 -18.37 13.03
CA PRO A 248 -5.44 -17.45 13.56
C PRO A 248 -6.53 -17.17 12.52
N PRO A 249 -7.75 -16.79 12.95
CA PRO A 249 -8.75 -16.25 12.02
C PRO A 249 -8.22 -14.99 11.33
N ALA A 250 -8.26 -14.99 10.00
CA ALA A 250 -7.82 -13.84 9.21
C ALA A 250 -8.32 -13.89 7.76
N ASN A 251 -8.24 -12.75 7.07
CA ASN A 251 -8.61 -12.61 5.66
C ASN A 251 -7.68 -11.69 4.86
N TYR A 252 -6.65 -11.12 5.48
CA TYR A 252 -5.55 -10.46 4.77
C TYR A 252 -4.23 -10.56 5.54
N CYS A 253 -3.14 -10.37 4.81
CA CYS A 253 -1.80 -10.18 5.34
C CYS A 253 -1.07 -9.11 4.54
N VAL A 254 0.05 -8.62 5.08
CA VAL A 254 0.87 -7.58 4.47
C VAL A 254 2.32 -7.99 4.45
N PHE A 255 2.92 -8.05 3.27
CA PHE A 255 4.37 -8.12 3.10
C PHE A 255 4.89 -6.69 3.06
N LYS A 256 5.50 -6.24 4.14
CA LYS A 256 5.92 -4.86 4.34
C LYS A 256 7.29 -4.57 3.71
N GLU A 257 7.49 -3.33 3.29
CA GLU A 257 8.78 -2.76 2.84
C GLU A 257 9.51 -3.57 1.76
N GLN A 258 8.74 -4.06 0.79
CA GLN A 258 9.31 -4.79 -0.33
C GLN A 258 10.04 -3.84 -1.28
N SER A 259 10.97 -4.40 -2.05
CA SER A 259 11.75 -3.66 -3.05
C SER A 259 12.02 -4.52 -4.28
N GLY A 260 12.45 -3.90 -5.37
CA GLY A 260 12.67 -4.60 -6.63
C GLY A 260 11.44 -4.60 -7.53
N SER A 261 11.64 -4.95 -8.80
CA SER A 261 10.61 -4.89 -9.84
C SER A 261 9.68 -6.10 -9.90
N ASP A 262 9.98 -7.16 -9.17
CA ASP A 262 9.26 -8.42 -9.26
C ASP A 262 8.78 -8.85 -7.87
N PHE A 263 7.55 -9.35 -7.78
CA PHE A 263 7.01 -9.89 -6.55
C PHE A 263 6.14 -11.12 -6.84
N SER A 264 6.37 -12.19 -6.09
CA SER A 264 5.64 -13.43 -6.21
C SER A 264 5.00 -13.82 -4.90
N VAL A 265 3.73 -14.19 -4.95
CA VAL A 265 2.97 -14.70 -3.81
C VAL A 265 2.20 -15.93 -4.18
N GLN A 266 2.11 -16.88 -3.26
CA GLN A 266 1.28 -18.07 -3.42
C GLN A 266 0.46 -18.34 -2.16
N ILE A 267 -0.73 -18.89 -2.36
CA ILE A 267 -1.50 -19.48 -1.30
C ILE A 267 -1.37 -20.99 -1.37
N ASN A 268 -0.89 -21.58 -0.30
CA ASN A 268 -0.63 -23.00 -0.20
C ASN A 268 -0.93 -23.53 1.21
N ARG A 269 -0.72 -24.80 1.41
CA ARG A 269 -0.91 -25.53 2.68
C ARG A 269 -2.37 -25.50 3.17
N GLY A 270 -2.72 -26.44 4.00
CA GLY A 270 -3.96 -26.48 4.72
C GLY A 270 -5.01 -27.42 4.17
N SER A 271 -6.22 -27.25 4.67
CA SER A 271 -7.33 -28.21 4.50
C SER A 271 -8.08 -28.13 3.18
N SER A 272 -7.76 -27.14 2.33
CA SER A 272 -8.32 -26.93 1.00
C SER A 272 -9.40 -25.85 0.82
N ASN A 273 -9.59 -25.44 -0.45
CA ASN A 273 -10.61 -24.52 -0.91
C ASN A 273 -10.57 -23.16 -0.21
N SER A 274 -9.42 -22.54 -0.16
CA SER A 274 -9.23 -21.13 0.09
C SER A 274 -8.42 -20.54 -1.04
N GLY A 275 -8.50 -19.24 -1.23
CA GLY A 275 -7.84 -18.60 -2.35
C GLY A 275 -7.59 -17.12 -2.16
N ILE A 276 -6.99 -16.53 -3.17
CA ILE A 276 -6.67 -15.09 -3.22
C ILE A 276 -7.83 -14.36 -3.88
N HIS A 277 -8.42 -13.42 -3.16
CA HIS A 277 -9.46 -12.51 -3.64
C HIS A 277 -8.89 -11.37 -4.45
N GLY A 278 -7.83 -10.76 -3.92
CA GLY A 278 -7.15 -9.66 -4.54
C GLY A 278 -5.77 -9.42 -3.96
N ILE A 279 -4.99 -8.63 -4.67
CA ILE A 279 -3.67 -8.18 -4.24
C ILE A 279 -3.56 -6.70 -4.53
N GLN A 280 -2.99 -5.96 -3.58
CA GLN A 280 -2.77 -4.54 -3.70
C GLN A 280 -1.31 -4.24 -3.39
N ILE A 281 -0.64 -3.51 -4.26
CA ILE A 281 0.73 -3.02 -4.12
C ILE A 281 0.63 -1.53 -3.80
N VAL A 282 1.18 -1.11 -2.68
CA VAL A 282 1.10 0.26 -2.18
C VAL A 282 2.49 0.86 -2.17
N ASN A 283 2.72 1.88 -2.98
CA ASN A 283 3.98 2.62 -2.99
C ASN A 283 4.19 3.32 -1.64
N LEU A 284 5.32 3.12 -1.03
CA LEU A 284 5.73 3.82 0.19
C LEU A 284 6.45 5.14 -0.11
N GLY A 285 6.50 5.51 -1.39
CA GLY A 285 7.31 6.62 -1.88
C GLY A 285 8.79 6.23 -1.98
N PRO A 286 9.64 7.10 -2.45
CA PRO A 286 11.06 7.01 -2.14
C PRO A 286 11.10 7.11 -0.61
N GLY A 287 11.43 6.02 0.06
CA GLY A 287 11.62 6.05 1.51
C GLY A 287 12.39 7.32 1.83
N THR A 288 11.92 8.11 2.80
CA THR A 288 12.59 9.37 3.13
C THR A 288 14.08 9.10 3.09
N PRO A 289 14.84 9.77 2.20
CA PRO A 289 16.25 9.44 2.06
C PRO A 289 16.84 9.45 3.45
N PHE A 290 17.53 8.37 3.83
CA PHE A 290 18.16 8.33 5.14
C PHE A 290 19.01 9.60 5.30
N GLU A 291 18.59 10.51 6.12
CA GLU A 291 19.18 11.83 6.25
C GLU A 291 19.36 12.18 7.73
N MET A 292 20.55 12.65 8.06
CA MET A 292 20.79 13.34 9.32
C MET A 292 20.09 14.71 9.25
N THR A 293 18.93 14.80 9.87
CA THR A 293 18.06 15.99 9.76
C THR A 293 18.52 17.14 10.63
N GLU A 294 19.18 16.83 11.75
CA GLU A 294 19.66 17.86 12.66
C GLU A 294 20.87 17.39 13.48
N ILE A 295 21.83 18.32 13.69
CA ILE A 295 22.95 18.16 14.61
C ILE A 295 22.90 19.32 15.59
N LEU A 296 22.57 19.03 16.84
CA LEU A 296 22.56 20.02 17.93
C LEU A 296 23.87 19.92 18.72
N TYR A 297 24.50 21.06 18.96
CA TYR A 297 25.69 21.16 19.80
C TYR A 297 25.46 22.13 20.93
N ASN A 298 25.66 21.67 22.16
CA ASN A 298 25.64 22.48 23.36
C ASN A 298 27.06 22.87 23.75
N ASN A 299 27.42 24.12 23.52
CA ASN A 299 28.76 24.64 23.79
C ASN A 299 29.06 24.87 25.28
N GLU A 300 28.05 24.81 26.16
CA GLU A 300 28.23 24.93 27.61
C GLU A 300 28.62 23.60 28.24
N THR A 301 28.10 22.50 27.70
CA THR A 301 28.34 21.14 28.23
C THR A 301 29.30 20.36 27.34
N ASP A 302 29.66 20.86 26.15
CA ASP A 302 30.42 20.14 25.11
C ASP A 302 29.76 18.82 24.67
N GLU A 303 28.45 18.86 24.44
CA GLU A 303 27.64 17.71 24.12
C GLU A 303 26.95 17.85 22.76
N PHE A 304 26.75 16.72 22.08
CA PHE A 304 25.99 16.60 20.84
C PHE A 304 24.68 15.87 21.04
N THR A 305 23.67 16.25 20.25
CA THR A 305 22.46 15.44 19.97
C THR A 305 22.30 15.37 18.47
N LEU A 306 22.08 14.17 17.96
CA LEU A 306 21.89 13.89 16.54
C LEU A 306 20.47 13.43 16.31
N ILE A 307 19.88 13.90 15.22
CA ILE A 307 18.50 13.52 14.81
C ILE A 307 18.56 13.11 13.36
N TRP A 308 17.99 11.95 13.07
CA TRP A 308 17.85 11.46 11.69
C TRP A 308 16.50 10.79 11.49
N ASN A 309 16.06 10.75 10.23
CA ASN A 309 14.92 9.93 9.84
C ASN A 309 15.31 8.46 9.92
N SER A 310 14.44 7.65 10.47
CA SER A 310 14.71 6.24 10.75
C SER A 310 13.51 5.38 10.40
N LYS A 311 13.75 4.08 10.27
CA LYS A 311 12.69 3.08 10.17
C LYS A 311 12.36 2.55 11.55
N PRO A 312 11.09 2.35 11.89
CA PRO A 312 10.71 1.74 13.16
C PRO A 312 11.38 0.38 13.38
N ASN A 313 11.89 0.15 14.59
CA ASN A 313 12.57 -1.08 15.01
C ASN A 313 13.87 -1.42 14.25
N GLN A 314 14.42 -0.51 13.46
CA GLN A 314 15.70 -0.67 12.80
C GLN A 314 16.84 -0.36 13.76
N ILE A 315 17.94 -1.13 13.70
CA ILE A 315 19.18 -0.87 14.44
C ILE A 315 20.12 -0.04 13.56
N TYR A 316 20.70 0.99 14.16
CA TYR A 316 21.66 1.88 13.51
C TYR A 316 23.01 1.85 14.21
N ALA A 317 24.08 1.95 13.42
CA ALA A 317 25.42 2.26 13.90
C ALA A 317 25.76 3.72 13.62
N LEU A 318 26.41 4.37 14.57
CA LEU A 318 26.80 5.77 14.48
C LEU A 318 28.33 5.92 14.48
N TYR A 319 28.85 6.58 13.47
CA TYR A 319 30.26 6.81 13.26
C TYR A 319 30.61 8.30 13.32
N VAL A 320 31.84 8.61 13.71
CA VAL A 320 32.39 9.96 13.66
C VAL A 320 33.70 10.00 12.88
N SER A 321 33.95 11.10 12.18
CA SER A 321 35.14 11.35 11.40
C SER A 321 35.58 12.81 11.52
N GLU A 322 36.89 13.06 11.41
CA GLU A 322 37.48 14.40 11.32
C GLU A 322 37.68 14.89 9.87
N ASN A 323 37.61 13.98 8.88
CA ASN A 323 38.07 14.26 7.51
C ASN A 323 37.20 13.68 6.40
N LEU A 324 36.08 12.99 6.72
CA LEU A 324 35.19 12.27 5.79
C LEU A 324 35.83 11.06 5.06
N GLU A 325 37.09 10.77 5.31
CA GLU A 325 37.83 9.67 4.64
C GLU A 325 37.96 8.47 5.58
N GLU A 326 38.23 8.71 6.86
CA GLU A 326 38.41 7.69 7.89
C GLU A 326 37.23 7.74 8.87
N TRP A 327 36.50 6.62 8.97
CA TRP A 327 35.32 6.43 9.83
C TRP A 327 35.60 5.35 10.88
N ASP A 328 36.78 5.40 11.48
CA ASP A 328 37.29 4.35 12.36
C ASP A 328 36.76 4.43 13.79
N PHE A 329 35.99 5.46 14.12
CA PHE A 329 35.47 5.64 15.47
C PHE A 329 33.96 5.35 15.51
N ASP A 330 33.61 4.17 16.02
CA ASP A 330 32.25 3.80 16.30
C ASP A 330 31.79 4.42 17.60
N LEU A 331 30.75 5.24 17.55
CA LEU A 331 30.14 5.83 18.75
C LEU A 331 29.18 4.84 19.42
N ASP A 332 28.37 4.19 18.64
CA ASP A 332 27.41 3.19 19.08
C ASP A 332 27.00 2.33 17.86
N ASP A 333 26.91 1.03 18.01
CA ASP A 333 26.54 0.08 16.96
C ASP A 333 25.17 -0.60 17.18
N SER A 334 24.42 -0.14 18.19
CA SER A 334 23.21 -0.82 18.66
C SER A 334 22.06 0.14 18.96
N ILE A 335 21.95 1.24 18.22
CA ILE A 335 20.91 2.24 18.41
C ILE A 335 19.61 1.75 17.79
N LEU A 336 18.68 1.28 18.63
CA LEU A 336 17.35 0.89 18.18
C LEU A 336 16.50 2.15 17.98
N SER A 337 15.85 2.26 16.82
CA SER A 337 14.93 3.37 16.54
C SER A 337 13.56 3.16 17.19
N ASP A 338 12.96 4.26 17.65
CA ASP A 338 11.63 4.28 18.25
C ASP A 338 10.50 4.58 17.24
N GLY A 339 10.84 4.79 15.95
CA GLY A 339 9.87 5.20 14.94
C GLY A 339 10.53 5.85 13.73
N ASP A 340 9.80 6.73 13.05
CA ASP A 340 10.24 7.41 11.82
C ASP A 340 11.36 8.45 12.05
N THR A 341 11.69 8.73 13.30
CA THR A 341 12.77 9.64 13.70
C THR A 341 13.50 9.10 14.90
N THR A 342 14.82 9.02 14.83
CA THR A 342 15.68 8.64 15.96
C THR A 342 16.40 9.89 16.49
N ILE A 343 16.39 10.03 17.82
CA ILE A 343 17.12 11.06 18.54
C ILE A 343 18.19 10.36 19.39
N TYR A 344 19.45 10.64 19.11
CA TYR A 344 20.58 10.09 19.85
C TYR A 344 21.35 11.18 20.60
N GLY A 345 21.42 11.05 21.91
CA GLY A 345 22.10 12.01 22.78
C GLY A 345 21.20 12.57 23.88
N PRO A 346 21.66 13.57 24.68
CA PRO A 346 22.98 14.19 24.52
C PRO A 346 24.14 13.25 24.87
N PHE A 347 25.26 13.35 24.16
CA PHE A 347 26.50 12.63 24.44
C PHE A 347 27.70 13.57 24.41
N GLU A 348 28.74 13.27 25.19
CA GLU A 348 29.96 14.08 25.26
C GLU A 348 30.66 14.14 23.90
N ASN A 349 31.29 15.26 23.58
CA ASN A 349 32.09 15.43 22.38
C ASN A 349 33.14 14.31 22.26
N PRO A 350 33.05 13.40 21.27
CA PRO A 350 33.95 12.25 21.19
C PRO A 350 35.39 12.63 20.83
N MET A 351 35.60 13.83 20.29
CA MET A 351 36.91 14.32 19.84
C MET A 351 37.10 15.80 20.22
N PRO A 352 37.28 16.11 21.52
CA PRO A 352 37.31 17.50 22.00
C PRO A 352 38.46 18.38 21.43
N SER A 353 39.47 17.74 20.87
CA SER A 353 40.60 18.42 20.24
C SER A 353 40.44 18.75 18.77
N SER A 354 39.39 18.20 18.17
CA SER A 354 39.11 18.37 16.74
C SER A 354 38.44 19.70 16.47
N LYS A 355 38.78 20.31 15.31
CA LYS A 355 38.14 21.54 14.85
C LYS A 355 36.91 21.31 13.99
N GLN A 356 36.71 20.09 13.57
CA GLN A 356 35.65 19.70 12.67
C GLN A 356 35.30 18.24 12.91
N LEU A 357 34.04 17.96 13.03
CA LEU A 357 33.50 16.61 13.16
C LEU A 357 32.41 16.37 12.11
N PHE A 358 32.40 15.18 11.61
CA PHE A 358 31.37 14.65 10.73
C PHE A 358 30.76 13.42 11.39
N PHE A 359 29.45 13.30 11.28
CA PHE A 359 28.71 12.16 11.81
C PHE A 359 28.05 11.39 10.66
N ARG A 360 28.02 10.07 10.78
CA ARG A 360 27.32 9.18 9.85
C ARG A 360 26.58 8.12 10.66
N ALA A 361 25.27 8.07 10.49
CA ALA A 361 24.50 6.94 10.91
C ALA A 361 24.38 5.95 9.74
N GLN A 362 24.27 4.65 10.01
CA GLN A 362 24.15 3.60 9.02
C GLN A 362 23.24 2.51 9.56
N GLU A 363 22.32 2.02 8.75
CA GLU A 363 21.54 0.82 9.07
C GLU A 363 22.46 -0.37 9.23
N THR A 364 22.21 -1.19 10.24
CA THR A 364 22.91 -2.47 10.45
C THR A 364 21.96 -3.60 10.06
N ASP A 365 22.46 -4.56 9.31
CA ASP A 365 21.75 -5.82 9.09
C ASP A 365 21.75 -6.61 10.42
N GLU A 366 20.60 -7.16 10.83
CA GLU A 366 20.57 -8.14 11.90
C GLU A 366 21.37 -9.38 11.45
N GLU A 367 22.37 -9.82 12.26
CA GLU A 367 23.07 -11.10 12.05
C GLU A 367 22.23 -12.29 12.52
#